data_4f971bddff3c4e19ea4fe4090b07a59b
#
_entry.id   4f971bddff3c4e19ea4fe4090b07a59b
#
_cell.length_a   1.000
_cell.length_b   1.000
_cell.length_c   1.000
_cell.angle_alpha   90.00
_cell.angle_beta   90.00
_cell.angle_gamma   90.00
#
_symmetry.space_group_name_H-M   'P 1'
#
loop_
_entity.id
_entity.type
_entity.pdbx_description
1 polymer ?
#
loop_
_entity_poly.entity_id
_entity_poly.type
_entity_poly.pdbx_seq_one_letter_code
_entity_poly.pdbx_strand_id
1 'polypeptide(L)'
;IPVDMIDKDIKLIHPSIGINKNIVNSEADVVLENDEFYVNLEINYYNNETSDIKNGLYLCHLLLRQVKTAKEYENLKKVYQINLNSYDALGQGDFIYHSKLYEKKYHIERSDFIEIIDINLENLRQIDYNTLIKSDDMTLEKALYLFVCDDIEKLNAIYEGDKLMKKLIKENEDLLKDFDEMLYYDRDKMFLNACYDKGKQDRNIEIAKELLKLEVPIEKIVIATGLSKKEIEALQNE
;
A
#
# COMPACT_ATOMS: atom_id res chain seq x y z
N ILE A 1 -5.09 15.02 -2.87
CA ILE A 1 -6.35 15.66 -2.43
C ILE A 1 -6.14 17.16 -2.62
N PRO A 2 -7.05 17.89 -3.30
CA PRO A 2 -6.97 19.35 -3.40
C PRO A 2 -6.90 19.99 -2.01
N VAL A 3 -6.05 21.00 -1.85
CA VAL A 3 -5.78 21.64 -0.53
C VAL A 3 -7.04 22.27 0.06
N ASP A 4 -7.95 22.76 -0.79
CA ASP A 4 -9.25 23.33 -0.42
C ASP A 4 -10.26 22.28 0.13
N MET A 5 -9.96 21.01 0.00
CA MET A 5 -10.78 19.93 0.54
C MET A 5 -10.34 19.47 1.95
N ILE A 6 -9.18 19.90 2.43
CA ILE A 6 -8.60 19.44 3.72
C ILE A 6 -9.29 20.11 4.92
N ASP A 7 -9.85 21.32 4.75
CA ASP A 7 -10.52 22.07 5.82
C ASP A 7 -11.97 21.60 6.12
N LYS A 8 -12.46 20.58 5.42
CA LYS A 8 -13.81 20.03 5.66
C LYS A 8 -13.74 18.96 6.73
N ASP A 9 -14.79 18.88 7.55
CA ASP A 9 -14.93 17.89 8.64
C ASP A 9 -14.61 16.46 8.17
N ILE A 10 -13.36 16.03 8.33
CA ILE A 10 -12.90 14.69 7.99
C ILE A 10 -13.16 13.77 9.18
N LYS A 11 -13.86 12.67 8.94
CA LYS A 11 -14.18 11.66 9.94
C LYS A 11 -13.35 10.41 9.70
N LEU A 12 -12.74 9.90 10.78
CA LEU A 12 -12.18 8.55 10.78
C LEU A 12 -13.34 7.55 10.85
N ILE A 13 -13.38 6.62 9.91
CA ILE A 13 -14.39 5.56 9.91
C ILE A 13 -13.76 4.20 10.20
N HIS A 14 -14.57 3.26 10.67
CA HIS A 14 -14.06 1.94 11.00
C HIS A 14 -13.51 1.24 9.75
N PRO A 15 -12.26 0.76 9.78
CA PRO A 15 -11.55 0.24 8.60
C PRO A 15 -12.05 -1.14 8.14
N SER A 16 -13.03 -1.74 8.83
CA SER A 16 -13.54 -3.07 8.49
C SER A 16 -14.13 -3.11 7.08
N ILE A 17 -13.48 -3.87 6.22
CA ILE A 17 -13.87 -4.11 4.83
C ILE A 17 -14.43 -5.52 4.74
N GLY A 18 -15.70 -5.70 5.16
CA GLY A 18 -16.39 -6.97 5.08
C GLY A 18 -17.65 -6.87 4.22
N ILE A 19 -17.68 -7.54 3.07
CA ILE A 19 -18.88 -7.62 2.20
C ILE A 19 -19.83 -8.70 2.72
N ASN A 20 -19.34 -9.69 3.46
CA ASN A 20 -20.16 -10.78 4.02
C ASN A 20 -19.37 -11.54 5.10
N LYS A 21 -20.07 -12.13 6.08
CA LYS A 21 -19.46 -12.92 7.18
C LYS A 21 -18.58 -14.11 6.73
N ASN A 22 -18.64 -14.47 5.45
CA ASN A 22 -17.90 -15.59 4.86
C ASN A 22 -16.76 -15.16 3.90
N ILE A 23 -16.53 -13.85 3.72
CA ILE A 23 -15.41 -13.33 2.92
C ILE A 23 -14.36 -12.83 3.90
N VAL A 24 -13.10 -13.12 3.60
CA VAL A 24 -11.93 -12.73 4.39
C VAL A 24 -12.11 -11.32 4.94
N ASN A 25 -12.15 -11.21 6.27
CA ASN A 25 -12.13 -9.90 6.93
C ASN A 25 -10.81 -9.22 6.58
N SER A 26 -10.87 -8.32 5.62
CA SER A 26 -9.76 -7.47 5.26
C SER A 26 -9.98 -6.15 5.97
N GLU A 27 -8.98 -5.68 6.69
CA GLU A 27 -9.01 -4.38 7.35
C GLU A 27 -8.06 -3.46 6.60
N ALA A 28 -8.54 -2.26 6.27
CA ALA A 28 -7.70 -1.18 5.78
C ALA A 28 -6.95 -0.56 6.96
N ASP A 29 -5.78 0.03 6.72
CA ASP A 29 -5.03 0.66 7.81
C ASP A 29 -5.77 1.88 8.34
N VAL A 30 -6.18 2.79 7.46
CA VAL A 30 -6.94 4.00 7.82
C VAL A 30 -7.96 4.33 6.75
N VAL A 31 -9.22 4.56 7.13
CA VAL A 31 -10.26 5.06 6.21
C VAL A 31 -10.81 6.37 6.72
N LEU A 32 -10.79 7.39 5.87
CA LEU A 32 -11.29 8.72 6.13
C LEU A 32 -12.47 9.04 5.22
N GLU A 33 -13.41 9.81 5.71
CA GLU A 33 -14.60 10.25 4.98
C GLU A 33 -14.91 11.72 5.27
N ASN A 34 -15.35 12.44 4.24
CA ASN A 34 -16.09 13.68 4.38
C ASN A 34 -17.30 13.68 3.43
N ASP A 35 -17.91 14.85 3.20
CA ASP A 35 -19.10 14.95 2.35
C ASP A 35 -18.82 14.73 0.85
N GLU A 36 -17.55 14.83 0.40
CA GLU A 36 -17.17 14.80 -1.02
C GLU A 36 -16.38 13.57 -1.42
N PHE A 37 -15.62 12.96 -0.47
CA PHE A 37 -14.72 11.86 -0.78
C PHE A 37 -14.56 10.84 0.35
N TYR A 38 -14.07 9.66 -0.04
CA TYR A 38 -13.44 8.68 0.83
C TYR A 38 -11.94 8.60 0.54
N VAL A 39 -11.15 8.41 1.58
CA VAL A 39 -9.73 8.09 1.47
C VAL A 39 -9.47 6.77 2.15
N ASN A 40 -8.90 5.81 1.43
CA ASN A 40 -8.24 4.66 2.03
C ASN A 40 -6.74 4.94 2.05
N LEU A 41 -6.13 4.94 3.23
CA LEU A 41 -4.69 5.09 3.41
C LEU A 41 -4.11 3.74 3.84
N GLU A 42 -3.13 3.25 3.09
CA GLU A 42 -2.43 2.00 3.34
C GLU A 42 -0.94 2.25 3.51
N ILE A 43 -0.30 1.54 4.44
CA ILE A 43 1.14 1.58 4.65
C ILE A 43 1.73 0.24 4.22
N ASN A 44 2.50 0.23 3.14
CA ASN A 44 3.04 -0.97 2.53
C ASN A 44 4.57 -1.03 2.68
N TYR A 45 5.04 -2.00 3.45
CA TYR A 45 6.48 -2.21 3.65
C TYR A 45 7.12 -3.05 2.55
N TYR A 46 6.36 -3.93 1.90
CA TYR A 46 6.87 -4.86 0.89
C TYR A 46 6.06 -4.78 -0.38
N ASN A 47 6.76 -4.83 -1.52
CA ASN A 47 6.12 -5.02 -2.82
C ASN A 47 5.64 -6.48 -2.90
N ASN A 48 4.33 -6.62 -2.94
CA ASN A 48 3.66 -7.90 -3.00
C ASN A 48 2.82 -7.94 -4.29
N GLU A 49 2.93 -9.00 -5.08
CA GLU A 49 2.19 -9.19 -6.34
C GLU A 49 0.66 -9.06 -6.19
N THR A 50 0.16 -9.22 -4.96
CA THR A 50 -1.28 -9.07 -4.66
C THR A 50 -1.67 -7.68 -4.15
N SER A 51 -0.72 -6.75 -3.97
CA SER A 51 -1.01 -5.41 -3.42
C SER A 51 -1.98 -4.64 -4.30
N ASP A 52 -1.79 -4.67 -5.63
CA ASP A 52 -2.69 -4.00 -6.58
C ASP A 52 -4.10 -4.60 -6.56
N ILE A 53 -4.20 -5.93 -6.40
CA ILE A 53 -5.49 -6.62 -6.29
C ILE A 53 -6.18 -6.22 -4.98
N LYS A 54 -5.45 -6.19 -3.87
CA LYS A 54 -5.94 -5.75 -2.55
C LYS A 54 -6.47 -4.32 -2.63
N ASN A 55 -5.67 -3.41 -3.18
CA ASN A 55 -6.04 -2.00 -3.35
C ASN A 55 -7.28 -1.84 -4.24
N GLY A 56 -7.36 -2.59 -5.34
CA GLY A 56 -8.55 -2.62 -6.20
C GLY A 56 -9.80 -3.10 -5.48
N LEU A 57 -9.69 -4.13 -4.62
CA LEU A 57 -10.80 -4.61 -3.80
C LEU A 57 -11.28 -3.57 -2.79
N TYR A 58 -10.36 -2.84 -2.15
CA TYR A 58 -10.71 -1.77 -1.23
C TYR A 58 -11.45 -0.62 -1.91
N LEU A 59 -10.97 -0.18 -3.08
CA LEU A 59 -11.64 0.81 -3.90
C LEU A 59 -13.06 0.38 -4.28
N CYS A 60 -13.21 -0.85 -4.78
CA CYS A 60 -14.51 -1.41 -5.12
C CYS A 60 -15.44 -1.45 -3.91
N HIS A 61 -14.93 -1.85 -2.74
CA HIS A 61 -15.71 -1.88 -1.52
C HIS A 61 -16.21 -0.50 -1.11
N LEU A 62 -15.34 0.51 -1.09
CA LEU A 62 -15.72 1.87 -0.72
C LEU A 62 -16.72 2.49 -1.71
N LEU A 63 -16.65 2.14 -2.99
CA LEU A 63 -17.66 2.52 -3.97
C LEU A 63 -19.01 1.81 -3.72
N LEU A 64 -18.98 0.50 -3.54
CA LEU A 64 -20.19 -0.31 -3.31
C LEU A 64 -20.90 0.06 -2.01
N ARG A 65 -20.14 0.44 -0.98
CA ARG A 65 -20.69 0.87 0.31
C ARG A 65 -21.58 2.11 0.20
N GLN A 66 -21.37 2.95 -0.81
CA GLN A 66 -22.12 4.16 -1.05
C GLN A 66 -23.47 3.92 -1.76
N VAL A 67 -23.62 2.76 -2.42
CA VAL A 67 -24.75 2.48 -3.31
C VAL A 67 -25.70 1.47 -2.68
N LYS A 68 -26.91 1.90 -2.40
CA LYS A 68 -28.03 1.00 -2.04
C LYS A 68 -28.98 0.75 -3.21
N THR A 69 -29.11 1.74 -4.09
CA THR A 69 -29.95 1.67 -5.28
C THR A 69 -29.27 2.33 -6.49
N ALA A 70 -29.64 1.94 -7.71
CA ALA A 70 -29.09 2.51 -8.93
C ALA A 70 -29.33 4.05 -9.09
N LYS A 71 -30.27 4.62 -8.34
CA LYS A 71 -30.56 6.07 -8.35
C LYS A 71 -29.48 6.89 -7.63
N GLU A 72 -28.61 6.26 -6.88
CA GLU A 72 -27.58 6.93 -6.05
C GLU A 72 -26.26 7.12 -6.79
N TYR A 73 -26.13 6.65 -8.04
CA TYR A 73 -24.89 6.78 -8.82
C TYR A 73 -24.47 8.23 -9.09
N GLU A 74 -25.44 9.15 -9.15
CA GLU A 74 -25.17 10.58 -9.39
C GLU A 74 -24.56 11.30 -8.17
N ASN A 75 -24.64 10.68 -6.99
CA ASN A 75 -24.21 11.26 -5.71
C ASN A 75 -23.02 10.50 -5.10
N LEU A 76 -22.29 9.73 -5.90
CA LEU A 76 -21.13 9.01 -5.42
C LEU A 76 -19.99 9.98 -5.06
N LYS A 77 -19.46 9.81 -3.87
CA LYS A 77 -18.21 10.48 -3.44
C LYS A 77 -17.03 9.86 -4.17
N LYS A 78 -16.06 10.68 -4.49
CA LYS A 78 -14.79 10.22 -5.04
C LYS A 78 -14.05 9.33 -4.02
N VAL A 79 -13.35 8.31 -4.50
CA VAL A 79 -12.54 7.42 -3.65
C VAL A 79 -11.07 7.59 -4.02
N TYR A 80 -10.28 7.98 -3.04
CA TYR A 80 -8.84 8.03 -3.12
C TYR A 80 -8.24 6.81 -2.42
N GLN A 81 -7.38 6.08 -3.10
CA GLN A 81 -6.48 5.11 -2.51
C GLN A 81 -5.11 5.77 -2.39
N ILE A 82 -4.62 5.98 -1.18
CA ILE A 82 -3.29 6.51 -0.91
C ILE A 82 -2.45 5.40 -0.33
N ASN A 83 -1.37 5.04 -1.02
CA ASN A 83 -0.42 4.04 -0.59
C ASN A 83 0.88 4.72 -0.17
N LEU A 84 1.28 4.56 1.07
CA LEU A 84 2.60 4.92 1.56
C LEU A 84 3.51 3.68 1.40
N ASN A 85 4.31 3.66 0.35
CA ASN A 85 5.10 2.49 -0.02
C ASN A 85 6.56 2.67 0.41
N SER A 86 7.13 1.70 1.14
CA SER A 86 8.57 1.64 1.42
C SER A 86 9.37 1.10 0.23
N TYR A 87 8.81 1.18 -0.97
CA TYR A 87 9.39 0.76 -2.25
C TYR A 87 8.81 1.60 -3.38
N ASP A 88 9.48 1.59 -4.54
CA ASP A 88 8.98 2.24 -5.75
C ASP A 88 7.93 1.35 -6.44
N ALA A 89 6.65 1.72 -6.33
CA ALA A 89 5.53 0.91 -6.81
C ALA A 89 5.54 0.70 -8.33
N LEU A 90 5.98 1.70 -9.11
CA LEU A 90 6.00 1.65 -10.57
C LEU A 90 7.42 1.55 -11.16
N GLY A 91 8.47 1.60 -10.32
CA GLY A 91 9.85 1.46 -10.75
C GLY A 91 10.39 2.57 -11.64
N GLN A 92 9.79 3.79 -11.57
CA GLN A 92 10.21 4.94 -12.39
C GLN A 92 11.06 5.97 -11.63
N GLY A 93 11.24 5.79 -10.31
CA GLY A 93 12.06 6.64 -9.46
C GLY A 93 11.38 7.92 -8.97
N ASP A 94 10.11 8.15 -9.29
CA ASP A 94 9.37 9.32 -8.85
C ASP A 94 8.90 9.19 -7.40
N PHE A 95 8.73 10.35 -6.74
CA PHE A 95 8.24 10.42 -5.37
C PHE A 95 6.75 10.10 -5.26
N ILE A 96 5.94 10.55 -6.23
CA ILE A 96 4.49 10.37 -6.24
C ILE A 96 4.05 9.92 -7.64
N TYR A 97 3.18 8.93 -7.67
CA TYR A 97 2.48 8.50 -8.87
C TYR A 97 0.98 8.69 -8.69
N HIS A 98 0.32 9.17 -9.73
CA HIS A 98 -1.13 9.30 -9.82
C HIS A 98 -1.67 8.37 -10.89
N SER A 99 -2.49 7.42 -10.48
CA SER A 99 -3.11 6.45 -11.36
C SER A 99 -4.62 6.66 -11.42
N LYS A 100 -5.16 6.74 -12.65
CA LYS A 100 -6.58 6.92 -12.93
C LYS A 100 -7.02 5.97 -14.04
N LEU A 101 -8.32 5.86 -14.23
CA LEU A 101 -8.91 5.03 -15.27
C LEU A 101 -8.93 5.76 -16.62
N TYR A 102 -8.10 5.30 -17.55
CA TYR A 102 -8.00 5.85 -18.91
C TYR A 102 -8.35 4.82 -19.98
N GLU A 103 -8.89 5.31 -21.10
CA GLU A 103 -8.90 4.54 -22.34
C GLU A 103 -7.47 4.46 -22.90
N LYS A 104 -6.99 3.22 -23.14
CA LYS A 104 -5.56 2.93 -23.38
C LYS A 104 -4.99 3.57 -24.66
N LYS A 105 -5.79 3.66 -25.72
CA LYS A 105 -5.32 4.11 -27.04
C LYS A 105 -5.25 5.63 -27.16
N TYR A 106 -6.29 6.31 -26.64
CA TYR A 106 -6.43 7.77 -26.80
C TYR A 106 -6.11 8.53 -25.51
N HIS A 107 -5.79 7.83 -24.42
CA HIS A 107 -5.53 8.41 -23.09
C HIS A 107 -6.65 9.32 -22.59
N ILE A 108 -7.91 8.93 -22.89
CA ILE A 108 -9.09 9.68 -22.44
C ILE A 108 -9.47 9.19 -21.05
N GLU A 109 -9.52 10.10 -20.09
CA GLU A 109 -10.00 9.80 -18.74
C GLU A 109 -11.45 9.34 -18.80
N ARG A 110 -11.72 8.14 -18.25
CA ARG A 110 -13.06 7.52 -18.30
C ARG A 110 -13.91 7.88 -17.10
N SER A 111 -13.26 8.11 -15.96
CA SER A 111 -13.92 8.39 -14.71
C SER A 111 -12.94 9.01 -13.73
N ASP A 112 -13.39 10.00 -12.99
CA ASP A 112 -12.64 10.63 -11.90
C ASP A 112 -13.09 10.14 -10.51
N PHE A 113 -13.97 9.14 -10.43
CA PHE A 113 -14.45 8.59 -9.14
C PHE A 113 -13.38 7.83 -8.37
N ILE A 114 -12.33 7.40 -9.04
CA ILE A 114 -11.25 6.61 -8.45
C ILE A 114 -9.92 7.27 -8.81
N GLU A 115 -9.06 7.41 -7.80
CA GLU A 115 -7.68 7.81 -7.99
C GLU A 115 -6.80 7.04 -7.02
N ILE A 116 -5.73 6.42 -7.53
CA ILE A 116 -4.70 5.76 -6.73
C ILE A 116 -3.49 6.69 -6.71
N ILE A 117 -3.00 6.97 -5.51
CA ILE A 117 -1.83 7.80 -5.26
C ILE A 117 -0.80 6.92 -4.55
N ASP A 118 0.26 6.59 -5.24
CA ASP A 118 1.38 5.86 -4.68
C ASP A 118 2.50 6.82 -4.30
N ILE A 119 2.88 6.83 -3.03
CA ILE A 119 3.94 7.68 -2.48
C ILE A 119 5.12 6.77 -2.14
N ASN A 120 6.26 7.04 -2.77
CA ASN A 120 7.49 6.30 -2.58
C ASN A 120 8.28 6.87 -1.40
N LEU A 121 8.14 6.27 -0.23
CA LEU A 121 8.83 6.69 0.98
C LEU A 121 10.35 6.50 0.91
N GLU A 122 10.85 5.63 0.01
CA GLU A 122 12.30 5.45 -0.17
C GLU A 122 12.98 6.73 -0.65
N ASN A 123 12.30 7.56 -1.45
CA ASN A 123 12.81 8.85 -1.87
C ASN A 123 13.03 9.80 -0.69
N LEU A 124 12.21 9.70 0.36
CA LEU A 124 12.35 10.55 1.55
C LEU A 124 13.61 10.21 2.36
N ARG A 125 14.03 8.95 2.37
CA ARG A 125 15.25 8.51 3.07
C ARG A 125 16.52 9.12 2.48
N GLN A 126 16.45 9.56 1.22
CA GLN A 126 17.56 10.17 0.50
C GLN A 126 17.59 11.71 0.63
N ILE A 127 16.55 12.32 1.21
CA ILE A 127 16.47 13.76 1.40
C ILE A 127 17.45 14.19 2.50
N ASP A 128 18.25 15.23 2.21
CA ASP A 128 19.01 15.90 3.27
C ASP A 128 18.04 16.60 4.22
N TYR A 129 17.96 16.09 5.46
CA TYR A 129 17.05 16.60 6.47
C TYR A 129 17.25 18.10 6.78
N ASN A 130 18.44 18.67 6.51
CA ASN A 130 18.67 20.09 6.64
C ASN A 130 17.82 20.95 5.69
N THR A 131 17.38 20.38 4.56
CA THR A 131 16.46 21.06 3.64
C THR A 131 15.07 21.14 4.26
N LEU A 132 14.66 20.12 4.98
CA LEU A 132 13.37 20.07 5.68
C LEU A 132 13.34 21.04 6.87
N ILE A 133 14.45 21.19 7.60
CA ILE A 133 14.56 22.18 8.69
C ILE A 133 14.41 23.60 8.17
N LYS A 134 15.02 23.90 7.02
CA LYS A 134 14.99 25.24 6.43
C LYS A 134 13.66 25.64 5.81
N SER A 135 12.76 24.68 5.59
CA SER A 135 11.42 24.94 5.07
C SER A 135 10.50 25.44 6.18
N ASP A 136 10.02 26.66 6.06
CA ASP A 136 9.04 27.23 7.00
C ASP A 136 7.66 26.58 6.83
N ASP A 137 7.36 26.09 5.61
CA ASP A 137 6.09 25.46 5.29
C ASP A 137 6.11 23.96 5.60
N MET A 138 4.94 23.43 5.99
CA MET A 138 4.70 22.00 6.10
C MET A 138 4.48 21.41 4.72
N THR A 139 5.56 21.02 4.04
CA THR A 139 5.46 20.30 2.75
C THR A 139 5.04 18.85 2.96
N LEU A 140 4.61 18.18 1.89
CA LEU A 140 4.24 16.77 1.96
C LEU A 140 5.43 15.90 2.39
N GLU A 141 6.61 16.17 1.84
CA GLU A 141 7.85 15.48 2.20
C GLU A 141 8.16 15.67 3.69
N LYS A 142 8.05 16.91 4.20
CA LYS A 142 8.24 17.20 5.61
C LYS A 142 7.23 16.44 6.46
N ALA A 143 5.94 16.46 6.10
CA ALA A 143 4.89 15.75 6.85
C ALA A 143 5.12 14.24 6.88
N LEU A 144 5.58 13.65 5.78
CA LEU A 144 5.78 12.20 5.65
C LEU A 144 7.15 11.73 6.17
N TYR A 145 8.08 12.64 6.44
CA TYR A 145 9.41 12.27 6.95
C TYR A 145 9.37 11.55 8.29
N LEU A 146 8.30 11.77 9.06
CA LEU A 146 8.01 11.04 10.31
C LEU A 146 7.95 9.52 10.11
N PHE A 147 7.53 9.04 8.93
CA PHE A 147 7.38 7.61 8.64
C PHE A 147 8.69 6.92 8.25
N VAL A 148 9.76 7.68 8.02
CA VAL A 148 11.05 7.15 7.53
C VAL A 148 12.24 7.47 8.43
N CYS A 149 12.05 8.35 9.41
CA CYS A 149 13.09 8.80 10.34
C CYS A 149 12.88 8.16 11.73
N ASP A 150 13.88 7.45 12.20
CA ASP A 150 13.94 6.84 13.52
C ASP A 150 14.71 7.70 14.56
N ASP A 151 15.32 8.80 14.11
CA ASP A 151 16.12 9.70 14.92
C ASP A 151 15.24 10.82 15.53
N ILE A 152 14.91 10.67 16.82
CA ILE A 152 14.06 11.60 17.56
C ILE A 152 14.65 13.01 17.61
N GLU A 153 15.98 13.16 17.67
CA GLU A 153 16.61 14.48 17.72
C GLU A 153 16.43 15.21 16.39
N LYS A 154 16.58 14.51 15.27
CA LYS A 154 16.29 15.06 13.94
C LYS A 154 14.83 15.42 13.78
N LEU A 155 13.90 14.56 14.20
CA LEU A 155 12.46 14.83 14.15
C LEU A 155 12.12 16.09 14.97
N ASN A 156 12.66 16.22 16.17
CA ASN A 156 12.45 17.41 17.01
C ASN A 156 13.01 18.68 16.37
N ALA A 157 14.12 18.60 15.63
CA ALA A 157 14.70 19.72 14.90
C ALA A 157 13.87 20.11 13.67
N ILE A 158 13.40 19.12 12.89
CA ILE A 158 12.58 19.34 11.70
C ILE A 158 11.24 19.99 12.04
N TYR A 159 10.61 19.57 13.14
CA TYR A 159 9.30 20.05 13.57
C TYR A 159 9.39 21.06 14.73
N GLU A 160 10.50 21.78 14.82
CA GLU A 160 10.64 22.86 15.81
C GLU A 160 9.54 23.91 15.61
N GLY A 161 8.76 24.17 16.67
CA GLY A 161 7.61 25.10 16.61
C GLY A 161 6.27 24.45 16.27
N ASP A 162 6.24 23.28 15.63
CA ASP A 162 5.00 22.55 15.37
C ASP A 162 4.52 21.78 16.61
N LYS A 163 3.46 22.30 17.24
CA LYS A 163 2.91 21.72 18.47
C LYS A 163 2.27 20.35 18.25
N LEU A 164 1.66 20.12 17.09
CA LEU A 164 1.00 18.84 16.78
C LEU A 164 2.05 17.75 16.57
N MET A 165 3.04 18.02 15.72
CA MET A 165 4.10 17.05 15.44
C MET A 165 4.93 16.75 16.69
N LYS A 166 5.27 17.74 17.50
CA LYS A 166 5.94 17.51 18.78
C LYS A 166 5.13 16.67 19.77
N LYS A 167 3.80 16.87 19.79
CA LYS A 167 2.92 16.03 20.60
C LYS A 167 2.93 14.59 20.11
N LEU A 168 2.81 14.37 18.79
CA LEU A 168 2.86 13.05 18.18
C LEU A 168 4.20 12.34 18.46
N ILE A 169 5.32 13.03 18.28
CA ILE A 169 6.65 12.48 18.57
C ILE A 169 6.74 12.07 20.05
N LYS A 170 6.31 12.92 20.96
CA LYS A 170 6.35 12.65 22.41
C LYS A 170 5.44 11.48 22.81
N GLU A 171 4.21 11.43 22.30
CA GLU A 171 3.26 10.35 22.61
C GLU A 171 3.73 9.00 22.05
N ASN A 172 4.48 9.02 20.96
CA ASN A 172 5.05 7.82 20.36
C ASN A 172 6.48 7.50 20.81
N GLU A 173 7.13 8.38 21.59
CA GLU A 173 8.51 8.16 22.05
C GLU A 173 8.64 6.88 22.88
N ASP A 174 7.70 6.63 23.78
CA ASP A 174 7.67 5.41 24.58
C ASP A 174 7.26 4.19 23.74
N LEU A 175 6.29 4.37 22.82
CA LEU A 175 5.92 3.35 21.84
C LEU A 175 7.07 3.01 20.88
N LEU A 176 7.85 3.99 20.43
CA LEU A 176 9.01 3.77 19.56
C LEU A 176 10.10 2.95 20.25
N LYS A 177 10.29 3.13 21.55
CA LYS A 177 11.27 2.33 22.33
C LYS A 177 10.82 0.87 22.50
N ASP A 178 9.54 0.67 22.79
CA ASP A 178 8.95 -0.68 22.91
C ASP A 178 8.71 -1.34 21.53
N PHE A 179 8.45 -0.51 20.50
CA PHE A 179 8.18 -0.94 19.13
C PHE A 179 9.45 -1.37 18.40
N ASP A 180 10.62 -0.83 18.74
CA ASP A 180 11.88 -1.25 18.12
C ASP A 180 12.18 -2.74 18.36
N GLU A 181 11.93 -3.25 19.57
CA GLU A 181 12.10 -4.69 19.83
C GLU A 181 11.01 -5.54 19.13
N MET A 182 9.76 -5.07 19.10
CA MET A 182 8.63 -5.81 18.57
C MET A 182 8.56 -5.76 17.03
N LEU A 183 8.84 -4.60 16.41
CA LEU A 183 8.93 -4.45 14.96
C LEU A 183 10.16 -5.14 14.36
N TYR A 184 11.29 -5.17 15.05
CA TYR A 184 12.45 -5.94 14.63
C TYR A 184 12.09 -7.42 14.57
N TYR A 185 11.42 -7.93 15.59
CA TYR A 185 11.03 -9.34 15.66
C TYR A 185 9.97 -9.71 14.60
N ASP A 186 8.93 -8.90 14.43
CA ASP A 186 7.87 -9.17 13.45
C ASP A 186 8.33 -8.89 12.01
N ARG A 187 9.15 -7.86 11.80
CA ARG A 187 9.70 -7.52 10.48
C ARG A 187 10.69 -8.58 9.99
N ASP A 188 11.58 -9.04 10.87
CA ASP A 188 12.51 -10.13 10.57
C ASP A 188 11.76 -11.45 10.34
N LYS A 189 10.72 -11.72 11.11
CA LYS A 189 9.89 -12.90 10.95
C LYS A 189 9.06 -12.85 9.66
N MET A 190 8.49 -11.70 9.31
CA MET A 190 7.79 -11.51 8.03
C MET A 190 8.75 -11.60 6.85
N PHE A 191 9.93 -10.99 6.95
CA PHE A 191 10.99 -11.09 5.93
C PHE A 191 11.49 -12.54 5.78
N LEU A 192 11.75 -13.24 6.88
CA LEU A 192 12.14 -14.65 6.87
C LEU A 192 11.03 -15.53 6.27
N ASN A 193 9.76 -15.29 6.60
CA ASN A 193 8.63 -16.01 6.01
C ASN A 193 8.52 -15.72 4.51
N ALA A 194 8.64 -14.47 4.09
CA ALA A 194 8.62 -14.10 2.66
C ALA A 194 9.80 -14.71 1.90
N CYS A 195 11.00 -14.71 2.47
CA CYS A 195 12.17 -15.38 1.89
C CYS A 195 11.99 -16.91 1.85
N TYR A 196 11.37 -17.49 2.88
CA TYR A 196 11.08 -18.92 2.92
C TYR A 196 10.05 -19.32 1.87
N ASP A 197 8.97 -18.57 1.74
CA ASP A 197 7.91 -18.82 0.76
C ASP A 197 8.44 -18.65 -0.67
N LYS A 198 9.22 -17.61 -0.93
CA LYS A 198 9.89 -17.40 -2.21
C LYS A 198 10.87 -18.53 -2.52
N GLY A 199 11.73 -18.90 -1.59
CA GLY A 199 12.67 -20.01 -1.77
C GLY A 199 11.96 -21.35 -1.99
N LYS A 200 10.81 -21.57 -1.36
CA LYS A 200 9.97 -22.74 -1.58
C LYS A 200 9.35 -22.73 -2.97
N GLN A 201 8.88 -21.58 -3.44
CA GLN A 201 8.33 -21.44 -4.78
C GLN A 201 9.39 -21.64 -5.87
N ASP A 202 10.55 -21.01 -5.74
CA ASP A 202 11.69 -21.20 -6.65
C ASP A 202 12.10 -22.65 -6.74
N ARG A 203 12.20 -23.34 -5.60
CA ARG A 203 12.52 -24.77 -5.54
C ARG A 203 11.44 -25.65 -6.21
N ASN A 204 10.17 -25.31 -6.03
CA ASN A 204 9.07 -26.02 -6.68
C ASN A 204 9.10 -25.86 -8.20
N ILE A 205 9.49 -24.69 -8.70
CA ILE A 205 9.71 -24.42 -10.13
C ILE A 205 10.88 -25.25 -10.65
N GLU A 206 12.01 -25.32 -9.93
CA GLU A 206 13.15 -26.16 -10.32
C GLU A 206 12.76 -27.63 -10.37
N ILE A 207 12.05 -28.14 -9.36
CA ILE A 207 11.55 -29.52 -9.34
C ILE A 207 10.61 -29.76 -10.51
N ALA A 208 9.70 -28.84 -10.82
CA ALA A 208 8.79 -28.97 -11.96
C ALA A 208 9.56 -29.06 -13.29
N LYS A 209 10.59 -28.21 -13.49
CA LYS A 209 11.44 -28.24 -14.69
C LYS A 209 12.18 -29.60 -14.83
N GLU A 210 12.69 -30.14 -13.75
CA GLU A 210 13.34 -31.46 -13.78
C GLU A 210 12.36 -32.61 -14.06
N LEU A 211 11.16 -32.57 -13.44
CA LEU A 211 10.13 -33.58 -13.69
C LEU A 211 9.57 -33.50 -15.14
N LEU A 212 9.50 -32.32 -15.72
CA LEU A 212 9.15 -32.14 -17.14
C LEU A 212 10.20 -32.76 -18.07
N LYS A 213 11.51 -32.60 -17.78
CA LYS A 213 12.60 -33.25 -18.53
C LYS A 213 12.53 -34.79 -18.46
N LEU A 214 11.99 -35.31 -17.36
CA LEU A 214 11.78 -36.75 -17.15
C LEU A 214 10.45 -37.26 -17.72
N GLU A 215 9.74 -36.42 -18.50
CA GLU A 215 8.46 -36.73 -19.12
C GLU A 215 7.36 -37.18 -18.12
N VAL A 216 7.41 -36.68 -16.89
CA VAL A 216 6.39 -36.97 -15.87
C VAL A 216 5.08 -36.26 -16.26
N PRO A 217 3.91 -36.93 -16.19
CA PRO A 217 2.63 -36.31 -16.51
C PRO A 217 2.36 -35.07 -15.67
N ILE A 218 1.82 -34.00 -16.31
CA ILE A 218 1.58 -32.69 -15.68
C ILE A 218 0.76 -32.82 -14.40
N GLU A 219 -0.26 -33.70 -14.38
CA GLU A 219 -1.12 -33.91 -13.22
C GLU A 219 -0.32 -34.40 -11.98
N LYS A 220 0.73 -35.18 -12.21
CA LYS A 220 1.63 -35.63 -11.13
C LYS A 220 2.58 -34.53 -10.68
N ILE A 221 3.01 -33.67 -11.62
CA ILE A 221 3.87 -32.52 -11.29
C ILE A 221 3.08 -31.49 -10.44
N VAL A 222 1.79 -31.23 -10.78
CA VAL A 222 0.87 -30.41 -9.98
C VAL A 222 0.82 -30.91 -8.52
N ILE A 223 0.62 -32.22 -8.33
CA ILE A 223 0.55 -32.83 -7.00
C ILE A 223 1.88 -32.74 -6.25
N ALA A 224 3.00 -32.95 -6.92
CA ALA A 224 4.33 -32.96 -6.33
C ALA A 224 4.83 -31.58 -5.93
N THR A 225 4.49 -30.55 -6.71
CA THR A 225 5.04 -29.18 -6.54
C THR A 225 4.03 -28.18 -5.98
N GLY A 226 2.73 -28.46 -6.07
CA GLY A 226 1.67 -27.52 -5.72
C GLY A 226 1.49 -26.36 -6.72
N LEU A 227 2.26 -26.32 -7.81
CA LEU A 227 2.10 -25.35 -8.88
C LEU A 227 0.82 -25.64 -9.67
N SER A 228 0.19 -24.60 -10.20
CA SER A 228 -0.98 -24.74 -11.05
C SER A 228 -0.60 -25.38 -12.41
N LYS A 229 -1.58 -26.01 -13.06
CA LYS A 229 -1.37 -26.57 -14.40
C LYS A 229 -0.86 -25.53 -15.41
N LYS A 230 -1.38 -24.28 -15.33
CA LYS A 230 -0.95 -23.17 -16.21
C LYS A 230 0.50 -22.78 -16.00
N GLU A 231 0.97 -22.74 -14.75
CA GLU A 231 2.37 -22.45 -14.44
C GLU A 231 3.29 -23.52 -15.00
N ILE A 232 2.92 -24.80 -14.87
CA ILE A 232 3.72 -25.91 -15.40
C ILE A 232 3.73 -25.91 -16.94
N GLU A 233 2.59 -25.64 -17.58
CA GLU A 233 2.51 -25.49 -19.04
C GLU A 233 3.36 -24.32 -19.57
N ALA A 234 3.45 -23.21 -18.82
CA ALA A 234 4.33 -22.10 -19.15
C ALA A 234 5.81 -22.49 -19.11
N LEU A 235 6.23 -23.32 -18.11
CA LEU A 235 7.59 -23.82 -17.99
C LEU A 235 8.01 -24.79 -19.11
N GLN A 236 7.05 -25.39 -19.82
CA GLN A 236 7.33 -26.24 -20.99
C GLN A 236 7.72 -25.43 -22.24
N ASN A 237 7.34 -24.16 -22.28
CA ASN A 237 7.55 -23.28 -23.43
C ASN A 237 8.78 -22.38 -23.29
N GLU A 238 9.49 -22.47 -22.15
CA GLU A 238 10.80 -21.83 -21.91
C GLU A 238 11.94 -22.78 -22.34
#